data_3579ea84f080082c6ae0fa2097736589
#
_entry.id   3579ea84f080082c6ae0fa2097736589
#
_cell.length_a   1.000
_cell.length_b   1.000
_cell.length_c   1.000
_cell.angle_alpha   90.00
_cell.angle_beta   90.00
_cell.angle_gamma   90.00
#
_symmetry.space_group_name_H-M   'P 1'
#
loop_
_entity.id
_entity.type
_entity.pdbx_description
1 polymer ?
#
loop_
_entity_poly.entity_id
_entity_poly.type
_entity_poly.pdbx_seq_one_letter_code
_entity_poly.pdbx_strand_id
1 'polypeptide(L)'
;IASHIKPSSQALHPIEAAYFHQSHLKGRQDYGHQVVSVMLSCNGITLNYAVILYDKTKSKIKIVQDIATELPEAPVISYFLCDSWYTSAGIMKSFLEKGFYTIGNRILYPMGIRQKASELALRMRKSDPNVSLVTVDKRRFYVYRYEGNLNKISNAVVLLSYPEECFGNPKALRVFISTNVSLSTQEILDSYTKRWSIELFFRQSKQKLGLDKYQIRSSQGIQRYWLIMSFTHYLCCMCKGNHCTFEEGYFYLQKQLKEERITAIYRLIQHGASLEEVLTIAG
;
A
#
# COMPACT_ATOMS: atom_id res chain seq x y z
N ILE A 1 -2.70 -8.21 -2.13
CA ILE A 1 -3.36 -8.07 -3.44
C ILE A 1 -2.96 -9.26 -4.27
N ALA A 2 -3.95 -9.97 -4.84
CA ALA A 2 -3.68 -11.09 -5.72
C ALA A 2 -3.47 -10.58 -7.14
N SER A 3 -2.35 -10.93 -7.75
CA SER A 3 -2.17 -10.79 -9.19
C SER A 3 -2.97 -11.89 -9.89
N HIS A 4 -3.66 -11.55 -10.96
CA HIS A 4 -4.51 -12.49 -11.67
C HIS A 4 -3.68 -13.21 -12.72
N ILE A 5 -3.17 -14.37 -12.38
CA ILE A 5 -2.59 -15.29 -13.35
C ILE A 5 -3.66 -16.34 -13.64
N LYS A 6 -3.87 -16.65 -14.90
CA LYS A 6 -4.66 -17.83 -15.33
C LYS A 6 -3.71 -18.99 -15.62
N PRO A 7 -3.17 -19.72 -14.68
CA PRO A 7 -2.59 -21.02 -14.97
C PRO A 7 -3.62 -22.06 -14.63
N SER A 8 -3.69 -23.08 -15.41
CA SER A 8 -4.33 -24.31 -15.01
C SER A 8 -3.63 -24.82 -13.76
N SER A 9 -4.36 -25.01 -12.65
CA SER A 9 -3.86 -25.71 -11.47
C SER A 9 -3.45 -27.15 -11.76
N GLN A 10 -3.78 -27.67 -12.94
CA GLN A 10 -3.49 -29.01 -13.46
C GLN A 10 -2.32 -29.01 -14.48
N ALA A 11 -1.58 -27.90 -14.63
CA ALA A 11 -0.44 -27.89 -15.54
C ALA A 11 0.64 -28.87 -15.07
N LEU A 12 1.25 -29.61 -15.99
CA LEU A 12 2.39 -30.52 -15.74
C LEU A 12 3.56 -29.82 -15.01
N HIS A 13 3.72 -28.54 -15.23
CA HIS A 13 4.69 -27.68 -14.53
C HIS A 13 3.93 -26.50 -13.91
N PRO A 14 3.48 -26.59 -12.65
CA PRO A 14 2.80 -25.48 -11.97
C PRO A 14 3.70 -24.25 -11.86
N ILE A 15 3.09 -23.08 -11.84
CA ILE A 15 3.81 -21.84 -11.59
C ILE A 15 4.21 -21.79 -10.11
N GLU A 16 5.49 -21.55 -9.86
CA GLU A 16 6.02 -21.47 -8.49
C GLU A 16 5.32 -20.36 -7.69
N ALA A 17 5.05 -20.62 -6.41
CA ALA A 17 4.43 -19.72 -5.46
C ALA A 17 3.02 -19.21 -5.86
N ALA A 18 2.33 -19.88 -6.78
CA ALA A 18 0.93 -19.64 -7.09
C ALA A 18 0.04 -20.56 -6.24
N TYR A 19 -1.00 -19.99 -5.61
CA TYR A 19 -1.88 -20.70 -4.67
C TYR A 19 -3.33 -20.26 -4.80
N PHE A 20 -4.25 -21.11 -4.33
CA PHE A 20 -5.61 -20.68 -4.05
C PHE A 20 -5.66 -19.78 -2.81
N HIS A 21 -6.33 -18.65 -2.93
CA HIS A 21 -6.54 -17.70 -1.85
C HIS A 21 -7.92 -17.06 -1.96
N GLN A 22 -8.47 -16.63 -0.82
CA GLN A 22 -9.75 -15.95 -0.79
C GLN A 22 -9.61 -14.56 -1.41
N SER A 23 -10.35 -14.32 -2.49
CA SER A 23 -10.48 -12.99 -3.09
C SER A 23 -11.69 -12.29 -2.50
N HIS A 24 -11.45 -11.24 -1.69
CA HIS A 24 -12.55 -10.44 -1.13
C HIS A 24 -13.32 -9.68 -2.21
N LEU A 25 -12.66 -9.29 -3.29
CA LEU A 25 -13.31 -8.59 -4.42
C LEU A 25 -14.26 -9.49 -5.20
N LYS A 26 -13.94 -10.79 -5.31
CA LYS A 26 -14.73 -11.74 -6.09
C LYS A 26 -15.65 -12.61 -5.22
N GLY A 27 -15.53 -12.52 -3.89
CA GLY A 27 -16.28 -13.35 -2.96
C GLY A 27 -16.01 -14.87 -3.08
N ARG A 28 -14.96 -15.27 -3.81
CA ARG A 28 -14.60 -16.67 -4.07
C ARG A 28 -13.09 -16.90 -3.98
N GLN A 29 -12.70 -18.16 -3.97
CA GLN A 29 -11.29 -18.52 -4.12
C GLN A 29 -10.79 -18.20 -5.52
N ASP A 30 -9.59 -17.68 -5.59
CA ASP A 30 -8.87 -17.33 -6.81
C ASP A 30 -7.48 -17.93 -6.78
N TYR A 31 -6.98 -18.38 -7.93
CA TYR A 31 -5.65 -18.97 -8.05
C TYR A 31 -4.67 -17.93 -8.60
N GLY A 32 -3.54 -17.75 -7.96
CA GLY A 32 -2.53 -16.78 -8.43
C GLY A 32 -1.49 -16.43 -7.38
N HIS A 33 -0.68 -15.44 -7.69
CA HIS A 33 0.32 -14.91 -6.78
C HIS A 33 -0.27 -13.86 -5.83
N GLN A 34 0.28 -13.81 -4.63
CA GLN A 34 0.03 -12.73 -3.69
C GLN A 34 1.34 -11.95 -3.46
N VAL A 35 1.21 -10.66 -3.28
CA VAL A 35 2.33 -9.76 -3.05
C VAL A 35 2.15 -9.03 -1.72
N VAL A 36 3.22 -8.94 -0.94
CA VAL A 36 3.36 -8.03 0.19
C VAL A 36 4.19 -6.84 -0.30
N SER A 37 3.67 -5.63 -0.14
CA SER A 37 4.36 -4.42 -0.58
C SER A 37 4.38 -3.39 0.53
N VAL A 38 5.50 -2.69 0.64
CA VAL A 38 5.71 -1.56 1.54
C VAL A 38 6.08 -0.35 0.72
N MET A 39 5.35 0.74 0.93
CA MET A 39 5.63 2.03 0.32
C MET A 39 6.34 2.92 1.34
N LEU A 40 7.33 3.66 0.89
CA LEU A 40 7.98 4.72 1.65
C LEU A 40 7.57 6.07 1.06
N SER A 41 7.12 6.99 1.92
CA SER A 41 6.75 8.35 1.51
C SER A 41 7.49 9.36 2.37
N CYS A 42 8.21 10.27 1.72
CA CYS A 42 8.93 11.35 2.37
C CYS A 42 8.98 12.58 1.45
N ASN A 43 8.67 13.76 1.99
CA ASN A 43 8.74 15.04 1.26
C ASN A 43 8.01 15.04 -0.09
N GLY A 44 6.82 14.43 -0.15
CA GLY A 44 6.02 14.33 -1.38
C GLY A 44 6.47 13.25 -2.35
N ILE A 45 7.60 12.60 -2.13
CA ILE A 45 8.08 11.47 -2.90
C ILE A 45 7.54 10.18 -2.30
N THR A 46 6.95 9.33 -3.13
CA THR A 46 6.46 8.02 -2.71
C THR A 46 7.06 6.95 -3.62
N LEU A 47 7.73 5.97 -3.02
CA LEU A 47 8.35 4.86 -3.75
C LEU A 47 7.98 3.52 -3.15
N ASN A 48 8.06 2.47 -3.94
CA ASN A 48 7.94 1.11 -3.43
C ASN A 48 9.27 0.68 -2.80
N TYR A 49 9.27 0.54 -1.47
CA TYR A 49 10.45 0.14 -0.69
C TYR A 49 10.68 -1.37 -0.76
N ALA A 50 9.61 -2.16 -0.69
CA ALA A 50 9.66 -3.60 -0.77
C ALA A 50 8.47 -4.17 -1.53
N VAL A 51 8.74 -5.12 -2.41
CA VAL A 51 7.76 -5.92 -3.12
C VAL A 51 8.16 -7.39 -3.00
N ILE A 52 7.40 -8.17 -2.25
CA ILE A 52 7.76 -9.54 -1.87
C ILE A 52 6.68 -10.50 -2.36
N LEU A 53 7.08 -11.50 -3.13
CA LEU A 53 6.23 -12.62 -3.51
C LEU A 53 5.90 -13.46 -2.27
N TYR A 54 4.62 -13.60 -1.97
CA TYR A 54 4.17 -14.40 -0.85
C TYR A 54 4.09 -15.87 -1.26
N ASP A 55 4.99 -16.69 -0.73
CA ASP A 55 5.14 -18.12 -1.04
C ASP A 55 4.63 -19.06 0.06
N LYS A 56 4.02 -18.51 1.10
CA LYS A 56 3.54 -19.20 2.31
C LYS A 56 4.63 -19.79 3.23
N THR A 57 5.91 -19.63 2.94
CA THR A 57 6.99 -20.08 3.83
C THR A 57 6.98 -19.34 5.17
N LYS A 58 6.59 -18.05 5.13
CA LYS A 58 6.37 -17.21 6.32
C LYS A 58 4.97 -16.61 6.26
N SER A 59 4.38 -16.29 7.42
CA SER A 59 3.14 -15.51 7.43
C SER A 59 3.37 -14.10 6.96
N LYS A 60 2.36 -13.46 6.36
CA LYS A 60 2.46 -12.04 5.93
C LYS A 60 2.80 -11.10 7.10
N ILE A 61 2.32 -11.42 8.31
CA ILE A 61 2.66 -10.68 9.53
C ILE A 61 4.15 -10.80 9.81
N LYS A 62 4.71 -12.00 9.72
CA LYS A 62 6.15 -12.22 9.95
C LYS A 62 7.01 -11.52 8.90
N ILE A 63 6.59 -11.54 7.62
CA ILE A 63 7.26 -10.80 6.54
C ILE A 63 7.33 -9.30 6.87
N VAL A 64 6.22 -8.70 7.30
CA VAL A 64 6.19 -7.27 7.65
C VAL A 64 7.01 -6.96 8.90
N GLN A 65 7.06 -7.88 9.89
CA GLN A 65 7.96 -7.73 11.05
C GLN A 65 9.44 -7.84 10.65
N ASP A 66 9.79 -8.77 9.75
CA ASP A 66 11.16 -8.89 9.23
C ASP A 66 11.58 -7.61 8.52
N ILE A 67 10.70 -7.04 7.66
CA ILE A 67 10.93 -5.74 7.02
C ILE A 67 11.15 -4.63 8.08
N ALA A 68 10.31 -4.58 9.12
CA ALA A 68 10.47 -3.60 10.19
C ALA A 68 11.83 -3.71 10.89
N THR A 69 12.35 -4.93 11.06
CA THR A 69 13.68 -5.15 11.67
C THR A 69 14.82 -4.64 10.78
N GLU A 70 14.67 -4.74 9.46
CA GLU A 70 15.65 -4.31 8.46
C GLU A 70 15.61 -2.80 8.19
N LEU A 71 14.51 -2.12 8.55
CA LEU A 71 14.42 -0.67 8.38
C LEU A 71 15.47 0.05 9.24
N PRO A 72 16.07 1.13 8.73
CA PRO A 72 16.83 2.05 9.55
C PRO A 72 15.93 2.68 10.61
N GLU A 73 16.53 3.17 11.70
CA GLU A 73 15.81 3.98 12.67
C GLU A 73 15.23 5.24 12.01
N ALA A 74 14.04 5.63 12.43
CA ALA A 74 13.39 6.80 11.89
C ALA A 74 14.16 8.08 12.27
N PRO A 75 14.67 8.86 11.30
CA PRO A 75 15.46 10.05 11.58
C PRO A 75 14.62 11.24 12.08
N VAL A 76 13.31 11.16 11.90
CA VAL A 76 12.30 12.17 12.29
C VAL A 76 11.03 11.45 12.73
N ILE A 77 10.07 12.19 13.27
CA ILE A 77 8.76 11.62 13.60
C ILE A 77 8.15 10.97 12.35
N SER A 78 8.02 9.66 12.37
CA SER A 78 7.61 8.84 11.23
C SER A 78 6.45 7.93 11.60
N TYR A 79 5.64 7.57 10.61
CA TYR A 79 4.42 6.79 10.82
C TYR A 79 4.40 5.54 9.92
N PHE A 80 4.08 4.41 10.52
CA PHE A 80 3.67 3.21 9.80
C PHE A 80 2.17 3.22 9.60
N LEU A 81 1.72 3.30 8.35
CA LEU A 81 0.30 3.32 7.97
C LEU A 81 -0.11 1.94 7.46
N CYS A 82 -1.14 1.35 8.08
CA CYS A 82 -1.56 0.00 7.70
C CYS A 82 -3.08 -0.17 7.73
N ASP A 83 -3.54 -1.20 7.03
CA ASP A 83 -4.93 -1.66 7.11
C ASP A 83 -5.17 -2.57 8.33
N SER A 84 -6.41 -3.04 8.48
CA SER A 84 -6.81 -3.91 9.58
C SER A 84 -6.04 -5.23 9.66
N TRP A 85 -5.52 -5.72 8.55
CA TRP A 85 -4.77 -6.98 8.51
C TRP A 85 -3.43 -6.89 9.23
N TYR A 86 -2.76 -5.74 9.11
CA TYR A 86 -1.44 -5.51 9.70
C TYR A 86 -1.50 -4.74 11.02
N THR A 87 -2.67 -4.33 11.48
CA THR A 87 -2.84 -3.65 12.76
C THR A 87 -2.83 -4.66 13.91
N SER A 88 -1.65 -5.11 14.32
CA SER A 88 -1.46 -6.05 15.44
C SER A 88 -0.41 -5.52 16.41
N ALA A 89 -0.54 -5.87 17.70
CA ALA A 89 0.39 -5.39 18.72
C ALA A 89 1.85 -5.77 18.43
N GLY A 90 2.10 -6.96 17.88
CA GLY A 90 3.44 -7.40 17.52
C GLY A 90 4.06 -6.56 16.40
N ILE A 91 3.30 -6.24 15.34
CA ILE A 91 3.77 -5.36 14.26
C ILE A 91 4.00 -3.95 14.79
N MET A 92 3.04 -3.39 15.53
CA MET A 92 3.16 -2.04 16.10
C MET A 92 4.42 -1.91 16.96
N LYS A 93 4.73 -2.93 17.78
CA LYS A 93 5.93 -2.96 18.59
C LYS A 93 7.21 -2.97 17.74
N SER A 94 7.27 -3.82 16.70
CA SER A 94 8.44 -3.90 15.81
C SER A 94 8.72 -2.55 15.11
N PHE A 95 7.69 -1.84 14.69
CA PHE A 95 7.85 -0.51 14.08
C PHE A 95 8.21 0.56 15.11
N LEU A 96 7.62 0.51 16.32
CA LEU A 96 7.91 1.46 17.38
C LEU A 96 9.37 1.34 17.86
N GLU A 97 9.93 0.15 17.91
CA GLU A 97 11.34 -0.11 18.22
C GLU A 97 12.30 0.55 17.21
N LYS A 98 11.81 0.88 16.02
CA LYS A 98 12.53 1.64 14.98
C LYS A 98 12.14 3.12 14.93
N GLY A 99 11.38 3.62 15.89
CA GLY A 99 10.95 5.01 15.96
C GLY A 99 9.75 5.36 15.09
N PHE A 100 9.04 4.36 14.52
CA PHE A 100 7.82 4.60 13.74
C PHE A 100 6.58 4.42 14.60
N TYR A 101 5.80 5.46 14.76
CA TYR A 101 4.45 5.37 15.31
C TYR A 101 3.51 4.68 14.31
N THR A 102 2.49 3.98 14.82
CA THR A 102 1.53 3.31 13.94
C THR A 102 0.22 4.09 13.87
N ILE A 103 -0.32 4.27 12.66
CA ILE A 103 -1.71 4.66 12.42
C ILE A 103 -2.35 3.56 11.58
N GLY A 104 -3.34 2.88 12.14
CA GLY A 104 -3.98 1.73 11.52
C GLY A 104 -5.50 1.74 11.61
N ASN A 105 -6.13 0.83 10.90
CA ASN A 105 -7.57 0.61 10.93
C ASN A 105 -7.85 -0.76 11.53
N ARG A 106 -8.33 -0.84 12.76
CA ARG A 106 -8.73 -2.09 13.41
C ARG A 106 -9.73 -1.84 14.55
N ILE A 107 -10.59 -2.82 14.75
CA ILE A 107 -11.45 -2.91 15.94
C ILE A 107 -10.65 -3.51 17.08
N LEU A 108 -10.34 -2.71 18.10
CA LEU A 108 -9.69 -3.12 19.33
C LEU A 108 -10.62 -2.94 20.54
N TYR A 109 -10.36 -3.69 21.59
CA TYR A 109 -11.07 -3.53 22.87
C TYR A 109 -10.29 -2.56 23.76
N PRO A 110 -10.84 -1.44 24.18
CA PRO A 110 -10.24 -0.61 25.22
C PRO A 110 -10.10 -1.41 26.53
N MET A 111 -8.94 -1.36 27.16
CA MET A 111 -8.66 -2.19 28.35
C MET A 111 -9.55 -1.80 29.54
N GLY A 112 -9.78 -0.52 29.77
CA GLY A 112 -10.52 -0.04 30.93
C GLY A 112 -12.02 -0.33 30.90
N ILE A 113 -12.60 -0.49 29.72
CA ILE A 113 -14.05 -0.62 29.52
C ILE A 113 -14.44 -2.06 29.16
N ARG A 114 -13.52 -2.91 28.74
CA ARG A 114 -13.75 -4.28 28.19
C ARG A 114 -14.85 -4.32 27.11
N GLN A 115 -15.08 -3.18 26.45
CA GLN A 115 -16.17 -2.96 25.52
C GLN A 115 -15.66 -2.95 24.08
N LYS A 116 -16.40 -3.58 23.18
CA LYS A 116 -16.08 -3.52 21.75
C LYS A 116 -16.23 -2.09 21.23
N ALA A 117 -15.34 -1.70 20.32
CA ALA A 117 -15.45 -0.39 19.66
C ALA A 117 -16.84 -0.16 19.03
N SER A 118 -17.46 -1.22 18.47
CA SER A 118 -18.82 -1.17 17.92
C SER A 118 -19.90 -0.88 18.99
N GLU A 119 -19.75 -1.42 20.21
CA GLU A 119 -20.68 -1.18 21.31
C GLU A 119 -20.52 0.24 21.88
N LEU A 120 -19.28 0.72 21.96
CA LEU A 120 -19.00 2.10 22.35
C LEU A 120 -19.58 3.07 21.31
N ALA A 121 -19.42 2.76 20.03
CA ALA A 121 -19.95 3.56 18.94
C ALA A 121 -21.48 3.67 18.93
N LEU A 122 -22.22 2.64 19.37
CA LEU A 122 -23.69 2.69 19.52
C LEU A 122 -24.15 3.67 20.61
N ARG A 123 -23.29 3.96 21.60
CA ARG A 123 -23.58 4.91 22.68
C ARG A 123 -23.14 6.34 22.35
N MET A 124 -22.41 6.52 21.27
CA MET A 124 -21.90 7.81 20.83
C MET A 124 -23.04 8.78 20.50
N ARG A 125 -22.97 9.99 21.02
CA ARG A 125 -23.91 11.07 20.74
C ARG A 125 -23.15 12.27 20.17
N LYS A 126 -23.79 13.01 19.27
CA LYS A 126 -23.18 14.21 18.67
C LYS A 126 -22.84 15.29 19.70
N SER A 127 -23.55 15.30 20.83
CA SER A 127 -23.34 16.25 21.97
C SER A 127 -22.27 15.78 22.96
N ASP A 128 -21.67 14.61 22.77
CA ASP A 128 -20.60 14.11 23.65
C ASP A 128 -19.35 15.01 23.52
N PRO A 129 -18.75 15.47 24.64
CA PRO A 129 -17.54 16.30 24.59
C PRO A 129 -16.33 15.63 23.91
N ASN A 130 -16.31 14.31 23.88
CA ASN A 130 -15.27 13.56 23.17
C ASN A 130 -15.57 13.36 21.67
N VAL A 131 -16.69 13.89 21.16
CA VAL A 131 -17.06 13.85 19.75
C VAL A 131 -16.76 15.19 19.10
N SER A 132 -15.96 15.14 18.06
CA SER A 132 -15.66 16.29 17.22
C SER A 132 -16.15 16.08 15.79
N LEU A 133 -16.47 17.17 15.12
CA LEU A 133 -16.76 17.18 13.69
C LEU A 133 -15.48 17.57 12.95
N VAL A 134 -14.96 16.66 12.12
CA VAL A 134 -13.72 16.86 11.36
C VAL A 134 -13.99 16.75 9.87
N THR A 135 -13.16 17.38 9.06
CA THR A 135 -13.26 17.34 7.59
C THR A 135 -12.03 16.65 7.00
N VAL A 136 -12.25 15.57 6.27
CA VAL A 136 -11.19 14.84 5.57
C VAL A 136 -11.58 14.72 4.10
N ASP A 137 -10.72 15.11 3.18
CA ASP A 137 -10.97 15.07 1.74
C ASP A 137 -12.34 15.66 1.34
N LYS A 138 -12.69 16.84 1.91
CA LYS A 138 -13.96 17.57 1.68
C LYS A 138 -15.22 16.88 2.23
N ARG A 139 -15.07 15.78 2.98
CA ARG A 139 -16.18 15.08 3.66
C ARG A 139 -16.13 15.31 5.14
N ARG A 140 -17.29 15.43 5.76
CA ARG A 140 -17.45 15.66 7.21
C ARG A 140 -17.71 14.36 7.93
N PHE A 141 -17.08 14.21 9.11
CA PHE A 141 -17.16 13.01 9.95
C PHE A 141 -17.36 13.40 11.40
N TYR A 142 -18.28 12.76 12.09
CA TYR A 142 -18.34 12.77 13.55
C TYR A 142 -17.39 11.72 14.08
N VAL A 143 -16.44 12.14 14.91
CA VAL A 143 -15.37 11.29 15.42
C VAL A 143 -15.32 11.37 16.93
N TYR A 144 -15.51 10.22 17.58
CA TYR A 144 -15.27 10.05 19.01
C TYR A 144 -13.82 9.68 19.25
N ARG A 145 -13.15 10.39 20.13
CA ARG A 145 -11.76 10.14 20.54
C ARG A 145 -11.73 9.45 21.89
N TYR A 146 -11.14 8.27 21.93
CA TYR A 146 -10.75 7.57 23.15
C TYR A 146 -9.23 7.62 23.26
N GLU A 147 -8.70 7.90 24.43
CA GLU A 147 -7.27 7.87 24.72
C GLU A 147 -7.04 7.04 26.00
N GLY A 148 -6.14 6.07 25.92
CA GLY A 148 -5.85 5.19 27.03
C GLY A 148 -5.19 3.87 26.63
N ASN A 149 -5.06 2.99 27.63
CA ASN A 149 -4.47 1.67 27.43
C ASN A 149 -5.44 0.74 26.70
N LEU A 150 -4.90 -0.01 25.76
CA LEU A 150 -5.58 -1.08 25.05
C LEU A 150 -4.95 -2.43 25.43
N ASN A 151 -5.64 -3.52 25.08
CA ASN A 151 -5.06 -4.85 25.28
C ASN A 151 -3.73 -4.97 24.48
N LYS A 152 -2.64 -5.18 25.18
CA LYS A 152 -1.26 -5.30 24.65
C LYS A 152 -0.64 -4.02 24.05
N ILE A 153 -1.29 -2.87 24.17
CA ILE A 153 -0.77 -1.60 23.71
C ILE A 153 -1.01 -0.59 24.83
N SER A 154 0.07 -0.05 25.37
CA SER A 154 -0.01 1.04 26.36
C SER A 154 -0.21 2.37 25.65
N ASN A 155 -1.09 3.17 26.18
CA ASN A 155 -1.35 4.55 25.78
C ASN A 155 -1.49 4.75 24.26
N ALA A 156 -2.71 4.59 23.75
CA ALA A 156 -3.04 4.78 22.35
C ALA A 156 -4.32 5.60 22.20
N VAL A 157 -4.48 6.23 21.04
CA VAL A 157 -5.71 6.88 20.63
C VAL A 157 -6.52 5.94 19.76
N VAL A 158 -7.81 5.80 20.05
CA VAL A 158 -8.78 5.12 19.18
C VAL A 158 -9.80 6.15 18.72
N LEU A 159 -10.03 6.21 17.42
CA LEU A 159 -11.04 7.06 16.81
C LEU A 159 -12.18 6.21 16.29
N LEU A 160 -13.42 6.53 16.70
CA LEU A 160 -14.64 5.94 16.14
C LEU A 160 -15.26 6.96 15.21
N SER A 161 -15.24 6.71 13.92
CA SER A 161 -15.60 7.69 12.91
C SER A 161 -16.83 7.26 12.11
N TYR A 162 -17.79 8.17 11.99
CA TYR A 162 -18.95 8.05 11.11
C TYR A 162 -18.97 9.20 10.10
N PRO A 163 -19.25 8.94 8.81
CA PRO A 163 -19.65 10.02 7.91
C PRO A 163 -20.87 10.77 8.50
N GLU A 164 -20.92 12.09 8.33
CA GLU A 164 -21.97 12.92 8.91
C GLU A 164 -23.37 12.46 8.53
N GLU A 165 -23.55 12.08 7.27
CA GLU A 165 -24.81 11.60 6.69
C GLU A 165 -25.20 10.18 7.17
N CYS A 166 -24.24 9.42 7.69
CA CYS A 166 -24.42 8.05 8.15
C CYS A 166 -24.19 7.87 9.64
N PHE A 167 -24.27 8.96 10.43
CA PHE A 167 -24.05 8.89 11.87
C PHE A 167 -24.97 7.88 12.55
N GLY A 168 -24.38 6.99 13.36
CA GLY A 168 -25.08 5.93 14.07
C GLY A 168 -25.37 4.66 13.24
N ASN A 169 -25.04 4.64 11.94
CA ASN A 169 -25.17 3.42 11.14
C ASN A 169 -23.97 2.50 11.38
N PRO A 170 -24.12 1.31 12.01
CA PRO A 170 -23.01 0.41 12.33
C PRO A 170 -22.17 -0.03 11.12
N LYS A 171 -22.78 -0.08 9.93
CA LYS A 171 -22.08 -0.44 8.68
C LYS A 171 -21.15 0.65 8.17
N ALA A 172 -21.41 1.90 8.56
CA ALA A 172 -20.61 3.06 8.18
C ALA A 172 -19.46 3.34 9.17
N LEU A 173 -19.46 2.69 10.35
CA LEU A 173 -18.41 2.85 11.34
C LEU A 173 -17.03 2.50 10.78
N ARG A 174 -16.09 3.41 10.98
CA ARG A 174 -14.66 3.18 10.78
C ARG A 174 -13.93 3.41 12.11
N VAL A 175 -12.99 2.52 12.42
CA VAL A 175 -12.22 2.57 13.67
C VAL A 175 -10.75 2.73 13.30
N PHE A 176 -10.11 3.76 13.84
CA PHE A 176 -8.69 4.00 13.65
C PHE A 176 -7.96 3.90 14.99
N ILE A 177 -6.68 3.58 14.93
CA ILE A 177 -5.77 3.57 16.06
C ILE A 177 -4.53 4.39 15.75
N SER A 178 -4.04 5.14 16.72
CA SER A 178 -2.73 5.78 16.68
C SER A 178 -1.95 5.46 17.94
N THR A 179 -0.69 5.06 17.80
CA THR A 179 0.24 4.92 18.93
C THR A 179 0.92 6.25 19.28
N ASN A 180 0.78 7.28 18.46
CA ASN A 180 1.17 8.63 18.82
C ASN A 180 -0.04 9.37 19.39
N VAL A 181 -0.04 9.59 20.70
CA VAL A 181 -1.16 10.24 21.42
C VAL A 181 -1.11 11.76 21.31
N SER A 182 0.01 12.34 20.91
CA SER A 182 0.14 13.81 20.76
C SER A 182 -0.57 14.34 19.52
N LEU A 183 -0.93 13.47 18.57
CA LEU A 183 -1.66 13.89 17.38
C LEU A 183 -3.12 14.24 17.72
N SER A 184 -3.60 15.32 17.13
CA SER A 184 -5.02 15.64 17.10
C SER A 184 -5.83 14.62 16.28
N THR A 185 -7.13 14.59 16.47
CA THR A 185 -8.04 13.76 15.68
C THR A 185 -7.93 14.02 14.18
N GLN A 186 -7.80 15.30 13.79
CA GLN A 186 -7.62 15.69 12.37
C GLN A 186 -6.32 15.16 11.81
N GLU A 187 -5.19 15.35 12.50
CA GLU A 187 -3.87 14.90 12.04
C GLU A 187 -3.80 13.38 11.87
N ILE A 188 -4.42 12.60 12.75
CA ILE A 188 -4.49 11.14 12.62
C ILE A 188 -5.23 10.75 11.34
N LEU A 189 -6.38 11.35 11.07
CA LEU A 189 -7.18 11.02 9.90
C LEU A 189 -6.50 11.48 8.61
N ASP A 190 -5.95 12.68 8.57
CA ASP A 190 -5.22 13.20 7.40
C ASP A 190 -3.97 12.37 7.11
N SER A 191 -3.27 11.92 8.16
CA SER A 191 -2.13 11.03 8.00
C SER A 191 -2.54 9.67 7.46
N TYR A 192 -3.67 9.12 7.90
CA TYR A 192 -4.17 7.84 7.43
C TYR A 192 -4.55 7.86 5.93
N THR A 193 -5.01 9.00 5.40
CA THR A 193 -5.34 9.10 3.97
C THR A 193 -4.14 8.82 3.08
N LYS A 194 -2.93 9.15 3.53
CA LYS A 194 -1.68 8.87 2.79
C LYS A 194 -1.45 7.38 2.52
N ARG A 195 -2.08 6.49 3.29
CA ARG A 195 -2.07 5.04 3.03
C ARG A 195 -2.59 4.69 1.64
N TRP A 196 -3.45 5.54 1.05
CA TRP A 196 -4.00 5.30 -0.28
C TRP A 196 -2.94 5.20 -1.39
N SER A 197 -1.74 5.71 -1.17
CA SER A 197 -0.63 5.64 -2.13
C SER A 197 -0.30 4.22 -2.57
N ILE A 198 -0.45 3.22 -1.70
CA ILE A 198 -0.20 1.81 -2.06
C ILE A 198 -1.26 1.28 -3.05
N GLU A 199 -2.49 1.74 -2.95
CA GLU A 199 -3.57 1.36 -3.86
C GLU A 199 -3.38 2.01 -5.23
N LEU A 200 -2.90 3.26 -5.26
CA LEU A 200 -2.48 3.95 -6.49
C LEU A 200 -1.33 3.21 -7.18
N PHE A 201 -0.29 2.85 -6.43
CA PHE A 201 0.84 2.07 -6.95
C PHE A 201 0.36 0.78 -7.62
N PHE A 202 -0.48 -0.03 -6.96
CA PHE A 202 -0.99 -1.25 -7.55
C PHE A 202 -1.86 -1.03 -8.79
N ARG A 203 -2.69 0.00 -8.77
CA ARG A 203 -3.53 0.36 -9.92
C ARG A 203 -2.68 0.77 -11.12
N GLN A 204 -1.74 1.68 -10.93
CA GLN A 204 -0.83 2.16 -11.97
C GLN A 204 0.06 1.04 -12.51
N SER A 205 0.63 0.22 -11.63
CA SER A 205 1.46 -0.92 -12.00
C SER A 205 0.70 -1.96 -12.81
N LYS A 206 -0.56 -2.25 -12.49
CA LYS A 206 -1.39 -3.15 -13.29
C LYS A 206 -1.77 -2.56 -14.64
N GLN A 207 -2.17 -1.31 -14.66
CA GLN A 207 -2.69 -0.68 -15.88
C GLN A 207 -1.58 -0.32 -16.88
N LYS A 208 -0.42 0.12 -16.39
CA LYS A 208 0.64 0.71 -17.22
C LYS A 208 1.91 -0.12 -17.29
N LEU A 209 2.30 -0.82 -16.21
CA LEU A 209 3.58 -1.53 -16.11
C LEU A 209 3.45 -3.06 -16.17
N GLY A 210 2.24 -3.58 -16.32
CA GLY A 210 2.03 -5.01 -16.51
C GLY A 210 2.29 -5.89 -15.28
N LEU A 211 2.04 -5.39 -14.07
CA LEU A 211 2.24 -6.12 -12.81
C LEU A 211 1.71 -7.56 -12.81
N ASP A 212 0.64 -7.83 -13.55
CA ASP A 212 -0.05 -9.12 -13.64
C ASP A 212 -0.03 -9.73 -15.05
N LYS A 213 0.82 -9.21 -15.96
CA LYS A 213 0.88 -9.65 -17.39
C LYS A 213 2.10 -10.48 -17.71
N TYR A 214 2.98 -10.76 -16.76
CA TYR A 214 4.17 -11.57 -16.99
C TYR A 214 3.82 -13.05 -17.27
N GLN A 215 4.68 -13.72 -18.05
CA GLN A 215 4.59 -15.15 -18.35
C GLN A 215 5.70 -15.97 -17.68
N ILE A 216 6.36 -15.39 -16.69
CA ILE A 216 7.46 -15.99 -15.95
C ILE A 216 6.89 -17.04 -14.99
N ARG A 217 7.53 -18.21 -14.92
CA ARG A 217 7.06 -19.34 -14.10
C ARG A 217 7.84 -19.52 -12.81
N SER A 218 9.12 -19.09 -12.75
CA SER A 218 9.96 -19.20 -11.56
C SER A 218 9.68 -18.06 -10.57
N SER A 219 9.65 -18.39 -9.30
CA SER A 219 9.45 -17.41 -8.20
C SER A 219 10.53 -16.33 -8.19
N GLN A 220 11.79 -16.72 -8.44
CA GLN A 220 12.89 -15.78 -8.53
C GLN A 220 12.74 -14.80 -9.72
N GLY A 221 12.32 -15.31 -10.89
CA GLY A 221 12.06 -14.47 -12.06
C GLY A 221 10.92 -13.49 -11.83
N ILE A 222 9.83 -13.94 -11.18
CA ILE A 222 8.69 -13.08 -10.81
C ILE A 222 9.12 -11.98 -9.84
N GLN A 223 9.90 -12.34 -8.82
CA GLN A 223 10.40 -11.36 -7.84
C GLN A 223 11.29 -10.30 -8.50
N ARG A 224 12.18 -10.72 -9.42
CA ARG A 224 13.03 -9.80 -10.21
C ARG A 224 12.21 -8.90 -11.13
N TYR A 225 11.20 -9.45 -11.79
CA TYR A 225 10.28 -8.68 -12.63
C TYR A 225 9.56 -7.58 -11.82
N TRP A 226 9.04 -7.93 -10.65
CA TRP A 226 8.37 -6.95 -9.79
C TRP A 226 9.33 -5.88 -9.24
N LEU A 227 10.59 -6.24 -9.00
CA LEU A 227 11.62 -5.28 -8.60
C LEU A 227 11.89 -4.26 -9.71
N ILE A 228 12.09 -4.74 -10.95
CA ILE A 228 12.29 -3.87 -12.13
C ILE A 228 11.06 -2.99 -12.36
N MET A 229 9.87 -3.56 -12.29
CA MET A 229 8.62 -2.81 -12.40
C MET A 229 8.49 -1.72 -11.32
N SER A 230 8.85 -2.02 -10.07
CA SER A 230 8.84 -1.04 -8.98
C SER A 230 9.84 0.09 -9.21
N PHE A 231 11.03 -0.24 -9.74
CA PHE A 231 12.02 0.74 -10.12
C PHE A 231 11.54 1.62 -11.30
N THR A 232 10.90 1.02 -12.30
CA THR A 232 10.27 1.76 -13.41
C THR A 232 9.19 2.72 -12.90
N HIS A 233 8.36 2.28 -11.95
CA HIS A 233 7.38 3.15 -11.32
C HIS A 233 8.04 4.35 -10.62
N TYR A 234 9.12 4.11 -9.88
CA TYR A 234 9.91 5.17 -9.25
C TYR A 234 10.47 6.16 -10.29
N LEU A 235 11.06 5.68 -11.38
CA LEU A 235 11.56 6.54 -12.46
C LEU A 235 10.44 7.42 -13.06
N CYS A 236 9.25 6.87 -13.27
CA CYS A 236 8.09 7.65 -13.72
C CYS A 236 7.73 8.78 -12.73
N CYS A 237 7.82 8.52 -11.43
CA CYS A 237 7.52 9.53 -10.41
C CYS A 237 8.60 10.62 -10.30
N MET A 238 9.84 10.34 -10.73
CA MET A 238 11.00 11.22 -10.51
C MET A 238 11.50 11.94 -11.76
N CYS A 239 11.03 11.57 -12.96
CA CYS A 239 11.63 12.01 -14.23
C CYS A 239 11.59 13.51 -14.51
N LYS A 240 10.72 14.27 -13.85
CA LYS A 240 10.61 15.75 -13.96
C LYS A 240 10.89 16.45 -12.62
N GLY A 241 11.60 15.79 -11.72
CA GLY A 241 11.81 16.27 -10.36
C GLY A 241 10.67 15.95 -9.41
N ASN A 242 10.67 16.55 -8.21
CA ASN A 242 9.81 16.15 -7.09
C ASN A 242 8.31 16.44 -7.24
N HIS A 243 7.86 17.00 -8.36
CA HIS A 243 6.47 17.42 -8.59
C HIS A 243 5.81 16.73 -9.78
N CYS A 244 6.36 15.62 -10.24
CA CYS A 244 5.83 14.85 -11.34
C CYS A 244 4.84 13.80 -10.86
N THR A 245 3.63 13.77 -11.41
CA THR A 245 2.74 12.62 -11.21
C THR A 245 3.25 11.41 -11.98
N PHE A 246 2.92 10.20 -11.52
CA PHE A 246 3.28 8.98 -12.24
C PHE A 246 2.85 9.01 -13.71
N GLU A 247 1.65 9.50 -14.01
CA GLU A 247 1.12 9.51 -15.37
C GLU A 247 1.88 10.48 -16.29
N GLU A 248 2.17 11.68 -15.80
CA GLU A 248 3.00 12.65 -16.55
C GLU A 248 4.38 12.07 -16.84
N GLY A 249 5.02 11.46 -15.84
CA GLY A 249 6.31 10.84 -16.02
C GLY A 249 6.29 9.62 -16.94
N TYR A 250 5.28 8.79 -16.85
CA TYR A 250 5.10 7.64 -17.72
C TYR A 250 5.02 8.06 -19.20
N PHE A 251 4.18 9.03 -19.53
CA PHE A 251 4.08 9.52 -20.91
C PHE A 251 5.32 10.26 -21.36
N TYR A 252 5.96 11.02 -20.48
CA TYR A 252 7.22 11.68 -20.79
C TYR A 252 8.31 10.67 -21.15
N LEU A 253 8.53 9.64 -20.32
CA LEU A 253 9.53 8.61 -20.57
C LEU A 253 9.21 7.79 -21.81
N GLN A 254 7.95 7.46 -22.06
CA GLN A 254 7.56 6.80 -23.30
C GLN A 254 7.92 7.63 -24.54
N LYS A 255 7.68 8.94 -24.49
CA LYS A 255 8.04 9.85 -25.58
C LYS A 255 9.55 9.88 -25.80
N GLN A 256 10.34 10.02 -24.71
CA GLN A 256 11.81 10.04 -24.77
C GLN A 256 12.36 8.75 -25.39
N LEU A 257 11.92 7.58 -24.91
CA LEU A 257 12.34 6.29 -25.45
C LEU A 257 12.00 6.13 -26.93
N LYS A 258 10.83 6.63 -27.35
CA LYS A 258 10.45 6.61 -28.78
C LYS A 258 11.33 7.53 -29.62
N GLU A 259 11.64 8.73 -29.15
CA GLU A 259 12.52 9.68 -29.81
C GLU A 259 13.96 9.15 -29.91
N GLU A 260 14.48 8.58 -28.84
CA GLU A 260 15.80 7.92 -28.81
C GLU A 260 15.89 6.76 -29.81
N ARG A 261 14.84 5.91 -29.86
CA ARG A 261 14.77 4.79 -30.80
C ARG A 261 14.76 5.29 -32.26
N ILE A 262 13.94 6.30 -32.58
CA ILE A 262 13.90 6.88 -33.92
C ILE A 262 15.26 7.50 -34.27
N THR A 263 15.90 8.18 -33.34
CA THR A 263 17.21 8.80 -33.53
C THR A 263 18.28 7.72 -33.78
N ALA A 264 18.24 6.63 -33.05
CA ALA A 264 19.17 5.50 -33.24
C ALA A 264 18.99 4.89 -34.65
N ILE A 265 17.75 4.64 -35.06
CA ILE A 265 17.44 4.13 -36.40
C ILE A 265 17.96 5.10 -37.49
N TYR A 266 17.70 6.41 -37.34
CA TYR A 266 18.16 7.41 -38.29
C TYR A 266 19.69 7.44 -38.42
N ARG A 267 20.41 7.36 -37.29
CA ARG A 267 21.87 7.30 -37.27
C ARG A 267 22.40 6.04 -38.00
N LEU A 268 21.79 4.88 -37.78
CA LEU A 268 22.18 3.63 -38.47
C LEU A 268 22.03 3.77 -39.97
N ILE A 269 20.90 4.31 -40.43
CA ILE A 269 20.67 4.53 -41.87
C ILE A 269 21.74 5.48 -42.45
N GLN A 270 22.09 6.57 -41.75
CA GLN A 270 23.13 7.49 -42.18
C GLN A 270 24.52 6.86 -42.26
N HIS A 271 24.81 5.83 -41.45
CA HIS A 271 26.06 5.09 -41.48
C HIS A 271 26.02 3.89 -42.43
N GLY A 272 25.01 3.78 -43.29
CA GLY A 272 24.92 2.74 -44.33
C GLY A 272 24.52 1.34 -43.83
N ALA A 273 23.83 1.30 -42.65
CA ALA A 273 23.32 0.04 -42.14
C ALA A 273 22.33 -0.62 -43.12
N SER A 274 22.36 -1.95 -43.21
CA SER A 274 21.42 -2.72 -44.00
C SER A 274 20.00 -2.66 -43.44
N LEU A 275 19.01 -2.96 -44.27
CA LEU A 275 17.62 -3.04 -43.83
C LEU A 275 17.42 -4.06 -42.70
N GLU A 276 18.15 -5.17 -42.73
CA GLU A 276 18.07 -6.24 -41.71
C GLU A 276 18.56 -5.74 -40.36
N GLU A 277 19.68 -5.00 -40.30
CA GLU A 277 20.20 -4.37 -39.09
C GLU A 277 19.22 -3.33 -38.55
N VAL A 278 18.63 -2.52 -39.42
CA VAL A 278 17.61 -1.53 -39.00
C VAL A 278 16.37 -2.21 -38.45
N LEU A 279 15.87 -3.26 -39.08
CA LEU A 279 14.69 -4.00 -38.62
C LEU A 279 14.93 -4.71 -37.29
N THR A 280 16.15 -5.17 -36.99
CA THR A 280 16.50 -5.76 -35.70
C THR A 280 16.33 -4.79 -34.54
N ILE A 281 16.61 -3.50 -34.76
CA ILE A 281 16.41 -2.44 -33.74
C ILE A 281 14.99 -1.89 -33.75
N ALA A 282 14.33 -1.91 -34.90
CA ALA A 282 12.96 -1.42 -35.05
C ALA A 282 11.90 -2.40 -34.49
N GLY A 283 12.17 -3.71 -34.44
CA GLY A 283 11.30 -4.75 -33.84
C GLY A 283 11.39 -4.80 -32.37
#